data_651e31d8bafe6988758ddf6b68e721ee
#
_entry.id   651e31d8bafe6988758ddf6b68e721ee
#
_cell.length_a   1.000
_cell.length_b   1.000
_cell.length_c   1.000
_cell.angle_alpha   90.00
_cell.angle_beta   90.00
_cell.angle_gamma   90.00
#
_symmetry.space_group_name_H-M   'P 1'
#
loop_
_entity.id
_entity.type
_entity.pdbx_description
1 polymer ?
#
loop_
_entity_poly.entity_id
_entity_poly.type
_entity_poly.pdbx_seq_one_letter_code
_entity_poly.pdbx_strand_id
1 'polypeptide(L)'
;MSITIENFHGVFREVFVGYVEYKRSLGFAFDYTIIAGLLKLNNYLETYDLNAPILTREMAKGYIHQNEGKAPSTIHNCESRIRQVGLYMKNMGYENVYVYPEKHIKNTTDFVPYIFSKQEMQSIFKAIDILASENMMYHFYQTELRLLYATAMRVGETLDLKVKDVDFTSNVIKVNNAKNNVTRLIPFNESLRKWLLKGGNIDGDPDDYFFPAPRAGKTGKRKRSQQVCILFQRTILPKAGINIWNGKYKIRIHDIRHSSACAMLSHMIELGWDPYCALPYLSTMLGHKGIESTEKYLRLTKEHYDEIVNAGHYIYEKGLGNDDEEKDI
;
A
#
# COMPACT_ATOMS: atom_id res chain seq x y z
N MET A 1 2.65 -22.95 10.92
CA MET A 1 3.85 -22.42 11.59
C MET A 1 4.08 -20.98 11.14
N SER A 2 4.41 -20.07 12.05
CA SER A 2 4.80 -18.71 11.70
C SER A 2 6.23 -18.74 11.19
N ILE A 3 6.51 -18.15 10.01
CA ILE A 3 7.88 -18.01 9.50
C ILE A 3 8.58 -16.89 10.28
N THR A 4 9.71 -17.21 10.90
CA THR A 4 10.56 -16.33 11.70
C THR A 4 12.00 -16.40 11.24
N ILE A 5 12.89 -15.60 11.81
CA ILE A 5 14.34 -15.67 11.53
C ILE A 5 14.96 -17.01 11.96
N GLU A 6 14.32 -17.77 12.85
CA GLU A 6 14.74 -19.08 13.29
C GLU A 6 14.62 -20.17 12.21
N ASN A 7 13.85 -19.90 11.15
CA ASN A 7 13.69 -20.80 10.03
C ASN A 7 14.86 -20.78 9.04
N PHE A 8 15.77 -19.80 9.14
CA PHE A 8 17.00 -19.82 8.33
C PHE A 8 17.91 -20.94 8.80
N HIS A 9 18.57 -21.60 7.86
CA HIS A 9 19.35 -22.80 8.11
C HIS A 9 20.59 -22.86 7.20
N GLY A 10 21.45 -23.86 7.43
CA GLY A 10 22.62 -24.15 6.65
C GLY A 10 23.74 -23.13 6.79
N VAL A 11 24.66 -23.12 5.84
CA VAL A 11 25.82 -22.22 5.83
C VAL A 11 25.49 -20.75 5.77
N PHE A 12 24.35 -20.40 5.18
CA PHE A 12 23.89 -19.00 5.07
C PHE A 12 23.05 -18.52 6.26
N ARG A 13 22.79 -19.36 7.27
CA ARG A 13 21.94 -19.00 8.41
C ARG A 13 22.37 -17.69 9.06
N GLU A 14 23.64 -17.57 9.41
CA GLU A 14 24.17 -16.38 10.08
C GLU A 14 24.10 -15.13 9.20
N VAL A 15 24.31 -15.28 7.89
CA VAL A 15 24.18 -14.21 6.92
C VAL A 15 22.74 -13.65 6.91
N PHE A 16 21.73 -14.52 6.85
CA PHE A 16 20.34 -14.08 6.79
C PHE A 16 19.84 -13.51 8.12
N VAL A 17 20.21 -14.12 9.24
CA VAL A 17 19.90 -13.60 10.59
C VAL A 17 20.51 -12.20 10.74
N GLY A 18 21.82 -12.08 10.53
CA GLY A 18 22.53 -10.82 10.67
C GLY A 18 22.04 -9.75 9.71
N TYR A 19 21.67 -10.11 8.46
CA TYR A 19 21.06 -9.18 7.51
C TYR A 19 19.72 -8.62 8.03
N VAL A 20 18.84 -9.47 8.56
CA VAL A 20 17.55 -9.04 9.12
C VAL A 20 17.77 -8.13 10.33
N GLU A 21 18.65 -8.48 11.24
CA GLU A 21 18.98 -7.70 12.43
C GLU A 21 19.58 -6.34 12.05
N TYR A 22 20.53 -6.33 11.12
CA TYR A 22 21.10 -5.09 10.57
C TYR A 22 20.03 -4.17 9.98
N LYS A 23 19.13 -4.72 9.17
CA LYS A 23 18.04 -3.91 8.59
C LYS A 23 17.07 -3.40 9.64
N ARG A 24 16.77 -4.21 10.67
CA ARG A 24 15.92 -3.77 11.80
C ARG A 24 16.59 -2.68 12.62
N SER A 25 17.89 -2.74 12.87
CA SER A 25 18.63 -1.69 13.57
C SER A 25 18.60 -0.35 12.83
N LEU A 26 18.48 -0.38 11.49
CA LEU A 26 18.28 0.80 10.65
C LEU A 26 16.81 1.27 10.58
N GLY A 27 15.91 0.69 11.38
CA GLY A 27 14.50 1.06 11.44
C GLY A 27 13.60 0.46 10.33
N PHE A 28 14.10 -0.49 9.53
CA PHE A 28 13.27 -1.16 8.54
C PHE A 28 12.38 -2.23 9.19
N ALA A 29 11.08 -2.18 8.89
CA ALA A 29 10.14 -3.22 9.29
C ALA A 29 10.34 -4.48 8.42
N PHE A 30 10.87 -5.54 9.02
CA PHE A 30 11.02 -6.85 8.37
C PHE A 30 9.90 -7.77 8.86
N ASP A 31 8.78 -7.69 8.15
CA ASP A 31 7.58 -8.49 8.42
C ASP A 31 7.71 -9.94 7.88
N TYR A 32 6.68 -10.73 8.16
CA TYR A 32 6.55 -12.09 7.67
C TYR A 32 6.80 -12.23 6.16
N THR A 33 6.33 -11.28 5.34
CA THR A 33 6.41 -11.37 3.87
C THR A 33 7.85 -11.25 3.38
N ILE A 34 8.60 -10.34 4.00
CA ILE A 34 10.01 -10.12 3.68
C ILE A 34 10.83 -11.33 4.11
N ILE A 35 10.63 -11.82 5.35
CA ILE A 35 11.32 -12.99 5.88
C ILE A 35 11.02 -14.24 5.05
N ALA A 36 9.75 -14.46 4.66
CA ALA A 36 9.38 -15.56 3.78
C ALA A 36 10.08 -15.49 2.40
N GLY A 37 10.26 -14.27 1.88
CA GLY A 37 11.01 -14.07 0.66
C GLY A 37 12.51 -14.37 0.82
N LEU A 38 13.12 -13.99 1.94
CA LEU A 38 14.51 -14.31 2.25
C LEU A 38 14.70 -15.81 2.48
N LEU A 39 13.74 -16.46 3.14
CA LEU A 39 13.79 -17.91 3.34
C LEU A 39 13.77 -18.68 2.01
N LYS A 40 13.02 -18.20 1.01
CA LYS A 40 13.07 -18.78 -0.35
C LYS A 40 14.46 -18.67 -0.98
N LEU A 41 15.14 -17.55 -0.76
CA LEU A 41 16.52 -17.38 -1.23
C LEU A 41 17.48 -18.27 -0.43
N ASN A 42 17.34 -18.36 0.91
CA ASN A 42 18.14 -19.27 1.73
C ASN A 42 17.98 -20.70 1.25
N ASN A 43 16.75 -21.22 1.12
CA ASN A 43 16.50 -22.58 0.65
C ASN A 43 17.12 -22.86 -0.73
N TYR A 44 17.13 -21.87 -1.62
CA TYR A 44 17.78 -21.99 -2.92
C TYR A 44 19.31 -22.07 -2.78
N LEU A 45 19.91 -21.19 -1.98
CA LEU A 45 21.37 -21.18 -1.79
C LEU A 45 21.88 -22.45 -1.10
N GLU A 46 21.09 -23.03 -0.22
CA GLU A 46 21.41 -24.32 0.44
C GLU A 46 21.29 -25.54 -0.48
N THR A 47 20.84 -25.38 -1.72
CA THR A 47 20.92 -26.48 -2.72
C THR A 47 22.35 -26.68 -3.25
N TYR A 48 23.24 -25.76 -2.97
CA TYR A 48 24.65 -25.86 -3.29
C TYR A 48 25.40 -26.47 -2.10
N ASP A 49 26.26 -27.45 -2.38
CA ASP A 49 27.10 -28.08 -1.36
C ASP A 49 28.31 -27.19 -1.04
N LEU A 50 28.13 -26.33 -0.04
CA LEU A 50 29.08 -25.29 0.34
C LEU A 50 29.54 -25.50 1.80
N ASN A 51 30.84 -25.29 2.04
CA ASN A 51 31.41 -25.29 3.39
C ASN A 51 31.45 -23.89 4.03
N ALA A 52 31.20 -22.85 3.26
CA ALA A 52 31.18 -21.45 3.70
C ALA A 52 30.15 -20.62 2.88
N PRO A 53 29.63 -19.52 3.42
CA PRO A 53 28.65 -18.70 2.72
C PRO A 53 29.31 -17.89 1.59
N ILE A 54 29.32 -18.46 0.41
CA ILE A 54 29.84 -17.89 -0.84
C ILE A 54 28.68 -17.57 -1.76
N LEU A 55 28.67 -16.40 -2.36
CA LEU A 55 27.65 -16.00 -3.33
C LEU A 55 28.30 -15.75 -4.70
N THR A 56 28.22 -16.72 -5.59
CA THR A 56 28.79 -16.60 -6.93
C THR A 56 27.83 -15.92 -7.92
N ARG A 57 28.38 -15.54 -9.07
CA ARG A 57 27.59 -14.98 -10.18
C ARG A 57 26.59 -16.00 -10.73
N GLU A 58 27.00 -17.26 -10.80
CA GLU A 58 26.19 -18.37 -11.30
C GLU A 58 25.01 -18.61 -10.37
N MET A 59 25.23 -18.65 -9.05
CA MET A 59 24.17 -18.79 -8.04
C MET A 59 23.17 -17.62 -8.12
N ALA A 60 23.66 -16.39 -8.25
CA ALA A 60 22.79 -15.21 -8.36
C ALA A 60 21.94 -15.25 -9.63
N LYS A 61 22.52 -15.59 -10.77
CA LYS A 61 21.79 -15.75 -12.04
C LYS A 61 20.81 -16.90 -12.02
N GLY A 62 21.22 -18.07 -11.47
CA GLY A 62 20.36 -19.24 -11.33
C GLY A 62 19.12 -18.97 -10.47
N TYR A 63 19.25 -18.21 -9.38
CA TYR A 63 18.10 -17.79 -8.57
C TYR A 63 17.11 -16.94 -9.36
N ILE A 64 17.60 -16.04 -10.22
CA ILE A 64 16.72 -15.23 -11.08
C ILE A 64 16.08 -16.10 -12.17
N HIS A 65 16.86 -16.95 -12.83
CA HIS A 65 16.38 -17.85 -13.88
C HIS A 65 15.28 -18.81 -13.38
N GLN A 66 15.41 -19.36 -12.17
CA GLN A 66 14.38 -20.18 -11.53
C GLN A 66 13.04 -19.43 -11.36
N ASN A 67 13.06 -18.11 -11.38
CA ASN A 67 11.88 -17.25 -11.25
C ASN A 67 11.41 -16.67 -12.59
N GLU A 68 12.03 -17.01 -13.72
CA GLU A 68 11.57 -16.62 -15.05
C GLU A 68 10.16 -17.14 -15.31
N GLY A 69 9.40 -16.40 -16.09
CA GLY A 69 7.97 -16.67 -16.33
C GLY A 69 7.01 -16.16 -15.22
N LYS A 70 7.53 -15.73 -14.07
CA LYS A 70 6.70 -15.04 -13.06
C LYS A 70 6.49 -13.56 -13.45
N ALA A 71 5.55 -12.90 -12.74
CA ALA A 71 5.28 -11.48 -12.97
C ALA A 71 6.57 -10.63 -12.85
N PRO A 72 6.76 -9.60 -13.70
CA PRO A 72 7.96 -8.75 -13.70
C PRO A 72 8.31 -8.16 -12.32
N SER A 73 7.29 -7.78 -11.53
CA SER A 73 7.47 -7.31 -10.15
C SER A 73 8.03 -8.38 -9.22
N THR A 74 7.71 -9.67 -9.46
CA THR A 74 8.26 -10.79 -8.69
C THR A 74 9.73 -10.99 -9.01
N ILE A 75 10.11 -10.92 -10.28
CA ILE A 75 11.50 -11.04 -10.74
C ILE A 75 12.32 -9.89 -10.17
N HIS A 76 11.82 -8.65 -10.28
CA HIS A 76 12.47 -7.47 -9.68
C HIS A 76 12.68 -7.61 -8.16
N ASN A 77 11.70 -8.14 -7.44
CA ASN A 77 11.84 -8.40 -6.01
C ASN A 77 12.90 -9.48 -5.71
N CYS A 78 13.08 -10.48 -6.57
CA CYS A 78 14.13 -11.47 -6.46
C CYS A 78 15.51 -10.86 -6.72
N GLU A 79 15.65 -10.05 -7.77
CA GLU A 79 16.88 -9.31 -8.11
C GLU A 79 17.30 -8.36 -6.97
N SER A 80 16.35 -7.55 -6.48
CA SER A 80 16.58 -6.64 -5.36
C SER A 80 17.02 -7.40 -4.10
N ARG A 81 16.38 -8.52 -3.79
CA ARG A 81 16.68 -9.33 -2.60
C ARG A 81 18.10 -9.90 -2.65
N ILE A 82 18.47 -10.57 -3.74
CA ILE A 82 19.80 -11.18 -3.85
C ILE A 82 20.90 -10.12 -3.90
N ARG A 83 20.63 -8.96 -4.55
CA ARG A 83 21.54 -7.81 -4.54
C ARG A 83 21.76 -7.29 -3.12
N GLN A 84 20.69 -7.06 -2.35
CA GLN A 84 20.77 -6.51 -1.00
C GLN A 84 21.50 -7.47 -0.03
N VAL A 85 21.29 -8.77 -0.15
CA VAL A 85 22.02 -9.78 0.62
C VAL A 85 23.50 -9.78 0.21
N GLY A 86 23.82 -9.76 -1.08
CA GLY A 86 25.19 -9.69 -1.56
C GLY A 86 25.93 -8.42 -1.11
N LEU A 87 25.26 -7.26 -1.11
CA LEU A 87 25.80 -6.01 -0.57
C LEU A 87 26.09 -6.11 0.93
N TYR A 88 25.18 -6.70 1.70
CA TYR A 88 25.38 -6.93 3.12
C TYR A 88 26.59 -7.84 3.37
N MET A 89 26.67 -8.99 2.70
CA MET A 89 27.80 -9.92 2.83
C MET A 89 29.14 -9.22 2.51
N LYS A 90 29.19 -8.47 1.40
CA LYS A 90 30.40 -7.72 1.01
C LYS A 90 30.80 -6.70 2.08
N ASN A 91 29.84 -5.95 2.62
CA ASN A 91 30.10 -4.94 3.64
C ASN A 91 30.53 -5.54 5.00
N MET A 92 30.12 -6.79 5.28
CA MET A 92 30.54 -7.55 6.46
C MET A 92 31.87 -8.29 6.27
N GLY A 93 32.53 -8.15 5.14
CA GLY A 93 33.86 -8.75 4.87
C GLY A 93 33.82 -10.21 4.44
N TYR A 94 32.66 -10.75 4.02
CA TYR A 94 32.63 -12.09 3.44
C TYR A 94 33.40 -12.13 2.13
N GLU A 95 34.19 -13.17 1.94
CA GLU A 95 34.97 -13.38 0.73
C GLU A 95 34.14 -13.97 -0.41
N ASN A 96 34.58 -13.78 -1.66
CA ASN A 96 33.99 -14.36 -2.87
C ASN A 96 32.50 -14.05 -3.03
N VAL A 97 32.10 -12.80 -2.76
CA VAL A 97 30.71 -12.35 -2.85
C VAL A 97 30.46 -11.58 -4.14
N TYR A 98 29.63 -12.15 -5.00
CA TYR A 98 29.09 -11.45 -6.15
C TYR A 98 27.89 -10.58 -5.76
N VAL A 99 27.96 -9.29 -6.10
CA VAL A 99 26.83 -8.37 -5.91
C VAL A 99 26.09 -8.25 -7.24
N TYR A 100 24.83 -8.69 -7.24
CA TYR A 100 23.97 -8.57 -8.43
C TYR A 100 23.83 -7.09 -8.84
N PRO A 101 24.01 -6.75 -10.14
CA PRO A 101 23.98 -5.36 -10.59
C PRO A 101 22.61 -4.71 -10.39
N GLU A 102 22.59 -3.42 -10.16
CA GLU A 102 21.36 -2.65 -10.14
C GLU A 102 20.85 -2.49 -11.57
N LYS A 103 19.70 -3.09 -11.83
CA LYS A 103 19.00 -2.86 -13.08
C LYS A 103 17.99 -1.75 -12.86
N HIS A 104 18.17 -0.61 -13.51
CA HIS A 104 17.16 0.43 -13.60
C HIS A 104 16.04 0.00 -14.58
N ILE A 105 15.45 -1.17 -14.35
CA ILE A 105 14.24 -1.52 -15.08
C ILE A 105 13.15 -0.65 -14.48
N LYS A 106 12.73 0.37 -15.22
CA LYS A 106 11.48 1.06 -14.88
C LYS A 106 10.42 -0.03 -14.77
N ASN A 107 9.86 -0.21 -13.58
CA ASN A 107 8.72 -1.08 -13.36
C ASN A 107 7.52 -0.43 -14.09
N THR A 108 7.50 -0.54 -15.41
CA THR A 108 6.33 -0.21 -16.22
C THR A 108 5.32 -1.32 -15.97
N THR A 109 4.58 -1.20 -14.89
CA THR A 109 3.40 -2.04 -14.72
C THR A 109 2.32 -1.41 -15.58
N ASP A 110 1.83 -2.13 -16.58
CA ASP A 110 0.60 -1.77 -17.35
C ASP A 110 -0.65 -1.83 -16.46
N PHE A 111 -0.44 -1.93 -15.15
CA PHE A 111 -1.53 -2.02 -14.20
C PHE A 111 -2.21 -0.66 -14.05
N VAL A 112 -3.46 -0.60 -14.52
CA VAL A 112 -4.38 0.51 -14.28
C VAL A 112 -5.32 0.10 -13.14
N PRO A 113 -5.40 0.86 -12.04
CA PRO A 113 -6.34 0.58 -10.97
C PRO A 113 -7.77 0.72 -11.46
N TYR A 114 -8.67 -0.06 -10.88
CA TYR A 114 -10.10 0.12 -11.12
C TYR A 114 -10.60 1.34 -10.35
N ILE A 115 -11.30 2.23 -11.05
CA ILE A 115 -11.95 3.40 -10.42
C ILE A 115 -13.44 3.12 -10.37
N PHE A 116 -13.94 2.90 -9.16
CA PHE A 116 -15.36 2.68 -8.92
C PHE A 116 -16.15 3.96 -9.20
N SER A 117 -17.24 3.84 -9.95
CA SER A 117 -18.22 4.89 -10.08
C SER A 117 -18.96 5.13 -8.76
N LYS A 118 -19.63 6.28 -8.65
CA LYS A 118 -20.46 6.61 -7.49
C LYS A 118 -21.54 5.56 -7.23
N GLN A 119 -22.17 5.05 -8.30
CA GLN A 119 -23.19 4.00 -8.24
C GLN A 119 -22.62 2.67 -7.74
N GLU A 120 -21.46 2.28 -8.22
CA GLU A 120 -20.81 1.05 -7.77
C GLU A 120 -20.41 1.13 -6.28
N MET A 121 -19.88 2.28 -5.82
CA MET A 121 -19.59 2.50 -4.40
C MET A 121 -20.85 2.41 -3.54
N GLN A 122 -21.98 2.98 -4.00
CA GLN A 122 -23.27 2.83 -3.32
C GLN A 122 -23.72 1.37 -3.25
N SER A 123 -23.55 0.60 -4.33
CA SER A 123 -23.86 -0.82 -4.38
C SER A 123 -22.99 -1.63 -3.42
N ILE A 124 -21.70 -1.30 -3.32
CA ILE A 124 -20.78 -1.92 -2.34
C ILE A 124 -21.24 -1.64 -0.91
N PHE A 125 -21.61 -0.39 -0.58
CA PHE A 125 -22.10 -0.05 0.76
C PHE A 125 -23.42 -0.76 1.07
N LYS A 126 -24.36 -0.82 0.12
CA LYS A 126 -25.61 -1.56 0.28
C LYS A 126 -25.35 -3.05 0.48
N ALA A 127 -24.44 -3.64 -0.27
CA ALA A 127 -24.10 -5.06 -0.14
C ALA A 127 -23.55 -5.39 1.25
N ILE A 128 -22.63 -4.59 1.78
CA ILE A 128 -22.08 -4.84 3.13
C ILE A 128 -23.11 -4.57 4.22
N ASP A 129 -24.05 -3.63 4.04
CA ASP A 129 -25.11 -3.37 4.98
C ASP A 129 -26.08 -4.58 5.10
N ILE A 130 -26.43 -5.20 3.97
CA ILE A 130 -27.22 -6.42 3.94
C ILE A 130 -26.47 -7.56 4.64
N LEU A 131 -25.21 -7.78 4.29
CA LEU A 131 -24.40 -8.83 4.93
C LEU A 131 -24.28 -8.64 6.44
N ALA A 132 -24.14 -7.41 6.91
CA ALA A 132 -24.04 -7.12 8.33
C ALA A 132 -25.38 -7.26 9.08
N SER A 133 -26.53 -7.05 8.42
CA SER A 133 -27.83 -7.34 8.99
C SER A 133 -28.10 -8.85 9.12
N GLU A 134 -27.54 -9.65 8.19
CA GLU A 134 -27.65 -11.10 8.20
C GLU A 134 -26.67 -11.76 9.20
N ASN A 135 -25.49 -11.14 9.42
CA ASN A 135 -24.47 -11.72 10.28
C ASN A 135 -23.58 -10.64 10.94
N MET A 136 -23.62 -10.61 12.28
CA MET A 136 -22.82 -9.69 13.11
C MET A 136 -21.30 -9.72 12.84
N MET A 137 -20.78 -10.80 12.25
CA MET A 137 -19.37 -10.89 11.86
C MET A 137 -18.96 -9.79 10.86
N TYR A 138 -19.91 -9.25 10.10
CA TYR A 138 -19.67 -8.20 9.12
C TYR A 138 -19.86 -6.78 9.67
N HIS A 139 -20.25 -6.62 10.92
CA HIS A 139 -20.60 -5.32 11.51
C HIS A 139 -19.47 -4.29 11.38
N PHE A 140 -18.25 -4.63 11.75
CA PHE A 140 -17.11 -3.71 11.64
C PHE A 140 -16.78 -3.34 10.19
N TYR A 141 -17.06 -4.22 9.22
CA TYR A 141 -16.74 -3.96 7.82
C TYR A 141 -17.61 -2.88 7.17
N GLN A 142 -18.82 -2.64 7.68
CA GLN A 142 -19.67 -1.54 7.21
C GLN A 142 -18.97 -0.19 7.39
N THR A 143 -18.46 0.05 8.58
CA THR A 143 -17.79 1.30 8.94
C THR A 143 -16.37 1.35 8.33
N GLU A 144 -15.65 0.23 8.34
CA GLU A 144 -14.30 0.12 7.76
C GLU A 144 -14.28 0.50 6.27
N LEU A 145 -15.22 -0.01 5.47
CA LEU A 145 -15.28 0.33 4.04
C LEU A 145 -15.64 1.81 3.80
N ARG A 146 -16.53 2.36 4.60
CA ARG A 146 -16.88 3.80 4.53
C ARG A 146 -15.70 4.68 4.94
N LEU A 147 -14.97 4.29 5.98
CA LEU A 147 -13.75 4.96 6.40
C LEU A 147 -12.70 4.94 5.29
N LEU A 148 -12.46 3.77 4.67
CA LEU A 148 -11.53 3.64 3.54
C LEU A 148 -11.89 4.57 2.39
N TYR A 149 -13.17 4.67 2.04
CA TYR A 149 -13.61 5.54 0.96
C TYR A 149 -13.59 7.02 1.34
N ALA A 150 -14.00 7.37 2.57
CA ALA A 150 -14.04 8.76 3.01
C ALA A 150 -12.65 9.38 3.23
N THR A 151 -11.64 8.57 3.55
CA THR A 151 -10.31 9.04 3.97
C THR A 151 -9.19 8.65 3.03
N ALA A 152 -9.45 7.77 2.08
CA ALA A 152 -8.44 7.15 1.24
C ALA A 152 -7.26 6.51 2.01
N MET A 153 -7.43 6.11 3.26
CA MET A 153 -6.43 5.38 4.05
C MET A 153 -6.03 4.08 3.34
N ARG A 154 -4.81 3.59 3.63
CA ARG A 154 -4.45 2.22 3.23
C ARG A 154 -5.18 1.22 4.11
N VAL A 155 -5.54 0.06 3.54
CA VAL A 155 -6.18 -1.03 4.33
C VAL A 155 -5.36 -1.37 5.57
N GLY A 156 -4.03 -1.45 5.45
CA GLY A 156 -3.15 -1.71 6.59
C GLY A 156 -3.27 -0.64 7.69
N GLU A 157 -3.33 0.64 7.31
CA GLU A 157 -3.49 1.74 8.26
C GLU A 157 -4.83 1.67 9.00
N THR A 158 -5.90 1.34 8.28
CA THR A 158 -7.24 1.16 8.88
C THR A 158 -7.26 -0.03 9.85
N LEU A 159 -6.58 -1.13 9.52
CA LEU A 159 -6.49 -2.31 10.37
C LEU A 159 -5.55 -2.13 11.58
N ASP A 160 -4.64 -1.17 11.52
CA ASP A 160 -3.73 -0.83 12.62
C ASP A 160 -4.30 0.25 13.54
N LEU A 161 -5.44 0.85 13.17
CA LEU A 161 -6.09 1.91 13.91
C LEU A 161 -6.47 1.44 15.33
N LYS A 162 -6.08 2.21 16.33
CA LYS A 162 -6.37 2.00 17.75
C LYS A 162 -7.52 2.90 18.20
N VAL A 163 -8.16 2.55 19.31
CA VAL A 163 -9.22 3.38 19.92
C VAL A 163 -8.69 4.79 20.21
N LYS A 164 -7.50 4.91 20.79
CA LYS A 164 -6.84 6.20 21.09
C LYS A 164 -6.49 7.05 19.86
N ASP A 165 -6.50 6.47 18.67
CA ASP A 165 -6.16 7.18 17.43
C ASP A 165 -7.37 7.92 16.83
N VAL A 166 -8.59 7.69 17.36
CA VAL A 166 -9.82 8.33 16.89
C VAL A 166 -10.32 9.32 17.92
N ASP A 167 -10.10 10.60 17.66
CA ASP A 167 -10.55 11.68 18.54
C ASP A 167 -11.91 12.22 18.07
N PHE A 168 -12.94 11.87 18.82
CA PHE A 168 -14.30 12.36 18.58
C PHE A 168 -14.55 13.79 19.08
N THR A 169 -13.65 14.38 19.85
CA THR A 169 -13.78 15.76 20.33
C THR A 169 -13.37 16.73 19.25
N SER A 170 -12.24 16.46 18.60
CA SER A 170 -11.72 17.28 17.48
C SER A 170 -12.15 16.75 16.09
N ASN A 171 -12.83 15.60 16.01
CA ASN A 171 -13.18 14.90 14.77
C ASN A 171 -11.97 14.61 13.88
N VAL A 172 -10.93 14.03 14.47
CA VAL A 172 -9.65 13.74 13.79
C VAL A 172 -9.23 12.28 14.03
N ILE A 173 -8.71 11.65 13.00
CA ILE A 173 -8.04 10.35 13.08
C ILE A 173 -6.53 10.57 12.94
N LYS A 174 -5.77 10.07 13.91
CA LYS A 174 -4.31 10.02 13.87
C LYS A 174 -3.85 8.74 13.19
N VAL A 175 -3.30 8.86 11.99
CA VAL A 175 -2.76 7.71 11.26
C VAL A 175 -1.27 7.59 11.52
N ASN A 176 -0.89 6.56 12.27
CA ASN A 176 0.49 6.22 12.54
C ASN A 176 1.03 5.32 11.43
N ASN A 177 1.97 5.83 10.61
CA ASN A 177 2.52 5.06 9.50
C ASN A 177 3.88 4.46 9.88
N ALA A 178 3.87 3.23 10.36
CA ALA A 178 5.08 2.51 10.73
C ALA A 178 6.07 2.31 9.55
N LYS A 179 5.57 2.27 8.32
CA LYS A 179 6.41 2.02 7.14
C LYS A 179 7.26 3.23 6.72
N ASN A 180 6.80 4.45 7.01
CA ASN A 180 7.44 5.70 6.57
C ASN A 180 7.77 6.66 7.71
N ASN A 181 7.47 6.32 8.96
CA ASN A 181 7.56 7.19 10.14
C ASN A 181 6.85 8.56 9.99
N VAL A 182 5.86 8.63 9.09
CA VAL A 182 5.07 9.85 8.88
C VAL A 182 3.71 9.65 9.53
N THR A 183 3.49 10.36 10.62
CA THR A 183 2.17 10.49 11.22
C THR A 183 1.40 11.61 10.52
N ARG A 184 0.13 11.36 10.21
CA ARG A 184 -0.76 12.38 9.67
C ARG A 184 -2.10 12.39 10.38
N LEU A 185 -2.72 13.54 10.40
CA LEU A 185 -4.05 13.76 10.94
C LEU A 185 -5.05 13.82 9.77
N ILE A 186 -6.14 13.08 9.89
CA ILE A 186 -7.22 13.05 8.89
C ILE A 186 -8.49 13.55 9.58
N PRO A 187 -9.01 14.73 9.20
CA PRO A 187 -10.29 15.19 9.72
C PRO A 187 -11.44 14.37 9.14
N PHE A 188 -12.51 14.23 9.90
CA PHE A 188 -13.72 13.57 9.43
C PHE A 188 -14.96 14.41 9.74
N ASN A 189 -15.97 14.29 8.87
CA ASN A 189 -17.22 15.01 8.98
C ASN A 189 -18.24 14.26 9.87
N GLU A 190 -19.37 14.92 10.14
CA GLU A 190 -20.41 14.37 10.99
C GLU A 190 -21.04 13.08 10.41
N SER A 191 -21.08 12.94 9.11
CA SER A 191 -21.58 11.69 8.48
C SER A 191 -20.70 10.50 8.80
N LEU A 192 -19.38 10.65 8.66
CA LEU A 192 -18.42 9.59 9.02
C LEU A 192 -18.38 9.38 10.55
N ARG A 193 -18.51 10.45 11.35
CA ARG A 193 -18.60 10.37 12.81
C ARG A 193 -19.69 9.39 13.26
N LYS A 194 -20.90 9.51 12.69
CA LYS A 194 -22.03 8.61 13.01
C LYS A 194 -21.71 7.14 12.73
N TRP A 195 -21.00 6.87 11.62
CA TRP A 195 -20.55 5.52 11.28
C TRP A 195 -19.47 5.01 12.23
N LEU A 196 -18.50 5.84 12.59
CA LEU A 196 -17.43 5.47 13.52
C LEU A 196 -17.98 5.16 14.92
N LEU A 197 -18.95 5.94 15.41
CA LEU A 197 -19.64 5.67 16.68
C LEU A 197 -20.48 4.40 16.65
N LYS A 198 -21.14 4.11 15.52
CA LYS A 198 -21.98 2.92 15.37
C LYS A 198 -21.19 1.63 15.25
N GLY A 199 -20.08 1.65 14.50
CA GLY A 199 -19.39 0.46 14.05
C GLY A 199 -17.90 0.38 14.42
N GLY A 200 -17.42 1.25 15.31
CA GLY A 200 -16.10 1.16 15.91
C GLY A 200 -16.11 0.53 17.29
N ASN A 201 -14.98 0.11 17.79
CA ASN A 201 -14.79 -0.37 19.17
C ASN A 201 -14.60 0.82 20.11
N ILE A 202 -15.64 1.64 20.29
CA ILE A 202 -15.58 2.91 21.04
C ILE A 202 -15.43 2.71 22.56
N ASP A 203 -15.86 1.57 23.08
CA ASP A 203 -15.81 1.21 24.51
C ASP A 203 -14.55 0.39 24.86
N GLY A 204 -13.63 0.20 23.90
CA GLY A 204 -12.40 -0.56 24.10
C GLY A 204 -11.34 0.23 24.85
N ASP A 205 -10.30 -0.48 25.34
CA ASP A 205 -9.13 0.17 25.90
C ASP A 205 -8.40 1.01 24.85
N PRO A 206 -7.69 2.08 25.21
CA PRO A 206 -6.99 2.97 24.27
C PRO A 206 -6.07 2.25 23.29
N ASP A 207 -5.46 1.12 23.70
CA ASP A 207 -4.55 0.32 22.88
C ASP A 207 -5.23 -0.83 22.11
N ASP A 208 -6.53 -1.01 22.28
CA ASP A 208 -7.29 -1.97 21.48
C ASP A 208 -7.42 -1.52 20.03
N TYR A 209 -7.61 -2.49 19.13
CA TYR A 209 -7.92 -2.18 17.74
C TYR A 209 -9.31 -1.58 17.60
N PHE A 210 -9.40 -0.51 16.82
CA PHE A 210 -10.69 0.14 16.55
C PHE A 210 -11.61 -0.75 15.71
N PHE A 211 -11.04 -1.57 14.82
CA PHE A 211 -11.74 -2.61 14.06
C PHE A 211 -11.16 -4.00 14.37
N PRO A 212 -11.47 -4.61 15.51
CA PRO A 212 -10.92 -5.90 15.88
C PRO A 212 -11.41 -7.05 14.99
N ALA A 213 -10.69 -8.16 15.00
CA ALA A 213 -11.11 -9.37 14.32
C ALA A 213 -12.37 -9.96 14.99
N PRO A 214 -13.42 -10.35 14.24
CA PRO A 214 -14.74 -10.70 14.79
C PRO A 214 -14.75 -11.83 15.82
N ARG A 215 -13.76 -12.73 15.80
CA ARG A 215 -13.68 -13.92 16.67
C ARG A 215 -12.79 -13.74 17.90
N ALA A 216 -12.25 -12.56 18.13
CA ALA A 216 -11.20 -12.38 19.13
C ALA A 216 -11.71 -11.81 20.48
N GLY A 217 -13.00 -11.65 20.65
CA GLY A 217 -13.58 -11.01 21.85
C GLY A 217 -13.29 -9.50 21.93
N LYS A 218 -13.51 -8.89 23.11
CA LYS A 218 -13.30 -7.44 23.32
C LYS A 218 -11.84 -6.99 23.18
N THR A 219 -10.86 -7.84 23.48
CA THR A 219 -9.41 -7.60 23.33
C THR A 219 -8.90 -8.02 21.96
N GLY A 220 -9.64 -7.67 20.93
CA GLY A 220 -9.53 -8.21 19.60
C GLY A 220 -8.16 -8.15 18.98
N LYS A 221 -7.75 -9.28 18.40
CA LYS A 221 -6.58 -9.36 17.55
C LYS A 221 -6.79 -8.53 16.29
N ARG A 222 -5.68 -8.00 15.73
CA ARG A 222 -5.66 -7.35 14.43
C ARG A 222 -6.23 -8.26 13.34
N LYS A 223 -7.10 -7.74 12.49
CA LYS A 223 -7.52 -8.44 11.27
C LYS A 223 -6.34 -8.61 10.32
N ARG A 224 -6.32 -9.72 9.58
CA ARG A 224 -5.34 -9.91 8.52
C ARG A 224 -5.82 -9.24 7.24
N SER A 225 -5.00 -8.39 6.63
CA SER A 225 -5.32 -7.70 5.37
C SER A 225 -5.77 -8.67 4.27
N GLN A 226 -5.18 -9.87 4.23
CA GLN A 226 -5.58 -10.91 3.28
C GLN A 226 -7.04 -11.36 3.46
N GLN A 227 -7.51 -11.47 4.71
CA GLN A 227 -8.91 -11.87 5.00
C GLN A 227 -9.88 -10.79 4.51
N VAL A 228 -9.55 -9.52 4.73
CA VAL A 228 -10.35 -8.38 4.26
C VAL A 228 -10.38 -8.33 2.72
N CYS A 229 -9.24 -8.56 2.07
CA CYS A 229 -9.17 -8.63 0.60
C CYS A 229 -10.01 -9.79 0.03
N ILE A 230 -9.95 -10.97 0.65
CA ILE A 230 -10.74 -12.14 0.23
C ILE A 230 -12.23 -11.88 0.42
N LEU A 231 -12.63 -11.34 1.57
CA LEU A 231 -14.02 -10.96 1.85
C LEU A 231 -14.54 -9.97 0.80
N PHE A 232 -13.78 -8.92 0.53
CA PHE A 232 -14.13 -7.91 -0.46
C PHE A 232 -14.36 -8.54 -1.84
N GLN A 233 -13.40 -9.32 -2.32
CA GLN A 233 -13.45 -9.91 -3.66
C GLN A 233 -14.47 -11.02 -3.82
N ARG A 234 -14.61 -11.91 -2.82
CA ARG A 234 -15.42 -13.14 -2.95
C ARG A 234 -16.84 -13.02 -2.43
N THR A 235 -17.10 -12.00 -1.61
CA THR A 235 -18.41 -11.85 -0.97
C THR A 235 -19.04 -10.48 -1.29
N ILE A 236 -18.33 -9.38 -1.06
CA ILE A 236 -18.91 -8.03 -1.18
C ILE A 236 -19.12 -7.64 -2.64
N LEU A 237 -18.10 -7.77 -3.50
CA LEU A 237 -18.23 -7.41 -4.92
C LEU A 237 -19.33 -8.22 -5.64
N PRO A 238 -19.41 -9.56 -5.50
CA PRO A 238 -20.51 -10.32 -6.11
C PRO A 238 -21.89 -9.94 -5.56
N LYS A 239 -22.02 -9.69 -4.26
CA LYS A 239 -23.28 -9.23 -3.65
C LYS A 239 -23.67 -7.83 -4.14
N ALA A 240 -22.71 -7.00 -4.48
CA ALA A 240 -22.91 -5.67 -5.10
C ALA A 240 -23.19 -5.75 -6.62
N GLY A 241 -23.17 -6.94 -7.24
CA GLY A 241 -23.35 -7.11 -8.67
C GLY A 241 -22.13 -6.70 -9.52
N ILE A 242 -20.95 -6.61 -8.90
CA ILE A 242 -19.71 -6.16 -9.57
C ILE A 242 -18.83 -7.36 -9.89
N ASN A 243 -18.40 -7.48 -11.16
CA ASN A 243 -17.46 -8.51 -11.57
C ASN A 243 -16.10 -8.28 -10.89
N ILE A 244 -15.51 -9.35 -10.35
CA ILE A 244 -14.20 -9.31 -9.70
C ILE A 244 -13.04 -9.09 -10.68
N TRP A 245 -13.28 -9.21 -11.97
CA TRP A 245 -12.29 -9.02 -13.03
C TRP A 245 -12.58 -7.77 -13.85
N ASN A 246 -11.59 -6.94 -14.01
CA ASN A 246 -11.56 -5.85 -14.97
C ASN A 246 -10.54 -6.20 -16.07
N GLY A 247 -10.99 -6.89 -17.12
CA GLY A 247 -10.10 -7.42 -18.15
C GLY A 247 -9.04 -8.37 -17.57
N LYS A 248 -7.77 -7.98 -17.62
CA LYS A 248 -6.62 -8.78 -17.17
C LYS A 248 -6.45 -8.84 -15.64
N TYR A 249 -6.98 -7.86 -14.92
CA TYR A 249 -6.66 -7.67 -13.50
C TYR A 249 -7.88 -7.89 -12.61
N LYS A 250 -7.64 -8.43 -11.42
CA LYS A 250 -8.66 -8.50 -10.38
C LYS A 250 -8.83 -7.17 -9.69
N ILE A 251 -10.08 -6.78 -9.47
CA ILE A 251 -10.43 -5.63 -8.64
C ILE A 251 -10.01 -5.91 -7.20
N ARG A 252 -9.40 -4.94 -6.53
CA ARG A 252 -8.85 -5.06 -5.19
C ARG A 252 -9.49 -4.06 -4.25
N ILE A 253 -9.51 -4.36 -2.97
CA ILE A 253 -9.97 -3.40 -1.96
C ILE A 253 -9.14 -2.09 -1.99
N HIS A 254 -7.87 -2.15 -2.43
CA HIS A 254 -7.03 -0.96 -2.59
C HIS A 254 -7.54 -0.01 -3.68
N ASP A 255 -8.35 -0.51 -4.61
CA ASP A 255 -8.96 0.29 -5.67
C ASP A 255 -10.04 1.24 -5.12
N ILE A 256 -10.61 0.95 -3.91
CA ILE A 256 -11.43 1.91 -3.15
C ILE A 256 -10.61 3.18 -2.84
N ARG A 257 -9.36 3.04 -2.42
CA ARG A 257 -8.50 4.20 -2.15
C ARG A 257 -8.20 4.99 -3.42
N HIS A 258 -8.00 4.31 -4.55
CA HIS A 258 -7.81 4.99 -5.84
C HIS A 258 -9.06 5.77 -6.25
N SER A 259 -10.23 5.16 -6.12
CA SER A 259 -11.52 5.81 -6.39
C SER A 259 -11.78 7.00 -5.47
N SER A 260 -11.48 6.84 -4.17
CA SER A 260 -11.57 7.94 -3.21
C SER A 260 -10.65 9.10 -3.56
N ALA A 261 -9.40 8.83 -3.95
CA ALA A 261 -8.45 9.87 -4.33
C ALA A 261 -8.91 10.63 -5.60
N CYS A 262 -9.45 9.91 -6.59
CA CYS A 262 -10.04 10.53 -7.78
C CYS A 262 -11.26 11.38 -7.40
N ALA A 263 -12.18 10.87 -6.56
CA ALA A 263 -13.35 11.61 -6.12
C ALA A 263 -12.98 12.88 -5.31
N MET A 264 -11.94 12.80 -4.47
CA MET A 264 -11.43 13.98 -3.75
C MET A 264 -10.86 15.03 -4.71
N LEU A 265 -10.06 14.58 -5.70
CA LEU A 265 -9.49 15.49 -6.70
C LEU A 265 -10.59 16.14 -7.55
N SER A 266 -11.56 15.35 -8.06
CA SER A 266 -12.73 15.89 -8.77
C SER A 266 -13.45 16.95 -7.94
N HIS A 267 -13.70 16.66 -6.67
CA HIS A 267 -14.40 17.61 -5.80
C HIS A 267 -13.60 18.89 -5.55
N MET A 268 -12.28 18.83 -5.42
CA MET A 268 -11.44 20.03 -5.33
C MET A 268 -11.54 20.87 -6.61
N ILE A 269 -11.53 20.24 -7.78
CA ILE A 269 -11.67 20.91 -9.09
C ILE A 269 -13.06 21.54 -9.21
N GLU A 270 -14.14 20.85 -8.83
CA GLU A 270 -15.50 21.38 -8.79
C GLU A 270 -15.63 22.63 -7.89
N LEU A 271 -14.82 22.71 -6.83
CA LEU A 271 -14.71 23.88 -5.96
C LEU A 271 -13.83 25.00 -6.53
N GLY A 272 -13.33 24.86 -7.76
CA GLY A 272 -12.52 25.86 -8.44
C GLY A 272 -11.03 25.81 -8.15
N TRP A 273 -10.52 24.70 -7.58
CA TRP A 273 -9.09 24.54 -7.35
C TRP A 273 -8.38 24.18 -8.67
N ASP A 274 -7.24 24.79 -8.90
CA ASP A 274 -6.34 24.29 -9.95
C ASP A 274 -5.91 22.86 -9.66
N PRO A 275 -6.00 21.93 -10.65
CA PRO A 275 -5.68 20.51 -10.44
C PRO A 275 -4.28 20.26 -9.89
N TYR A 276 -3.27 21.02 -10.34
CA TYR A 276 -1.90 20.88 -9.87
C TYR A 276 -1.69 21.47 -8.46
N CYS A 277 -2.41 22.55 -8.15
CA CYS A 277 -2.44 23.10 -6.79
C CYS A 277 -3.15 22.18 -5.79
N ALA A 278 -4.09 21.36 -6.22
CA ALA A 278 -4.77 20.36 -5.39
C ALA A 278 -3.87 19.17 -5.02
N LEU A 279 -2.89 18.81 -5.88
CA LEU A 279 -2.04 17.61 -5.66
C LEU A 279 -1.27 17.59 -4.35
N PRO A 280 -0.62 18.66 -3.85
CA PRO A 280 0.08 18.64 -2.56
C PRO A 280 -0.85 18.31 -1.40
N TYR A 281 -2.07 18.83 -1.40
CA TYR A 281 -3.08 18.55 -0.37
C TYR A 281 -3.53 17.10 -0.43
N LEU A 282 -3.85 16.60 -1.64
CA LEU A 282 -4.20 15.20 -1.85
C LEU A 282 -3.03 14.27 -1.45
N SER A 283 -1.79 14.62 -1.81
CA SER A 283 -0.58 13.88 -1.45
C SER A 283 -0.42 13.75 0.07
N THR A 284 -0.66 14.84 0.81
CA THR A 284 -0.61 14.88 2.26
C THR A 284 -1.70 13.99 2.87
N MET A 285 -2.94 14.09 2.41
CA MET A 285 -4.06 13.24 2.88
C MET A 285 -3.78 11.75 2.63
N LEU A 286 -3.22 11.43 1.47
CA LEU A 286 -2.84 10.07 1.12
C LEU A 286 -1.60 9.55 1.88
N GLY A 287 -0.79 10.42 2.48
CA GLY A 287 0.47 10.06 3.10
C GLY A 287 1.47 9.51 2.09
N HIS A 288 1.61 10.16 0.95
CA HIS A 288 2.67 9.91 -0.01
C HIS A 288 3.95 10.64 0.39
N LYS A 289 5.12 10.07 0.08
CA LYS A 289 6.43 10.72 0.33
C LYS A 289 6.74 11.83 -0.68
N GLY A 290 6.18 11.73 -1.87
CA GLY A 290 6.36 12.67 -2.97
C GLY A 290 5.10 12.80 -3.80
N ILE A 291 5.01 13.90 -4.55
CA ILE A 291 3.87 14.27 -5.37
C ILE A 291 3.73 13.33 -6.58
N GLU A 292 4.83 12.74 -7.05
CA GLU A 292 4.89 11.86 -8.23
C GLU A 292 3.94 10.67 -8.07
N SER A 293 3.82 10.18 -6.82
CA SER A 293 2.86 9.09 -6.51
C SER A 293 1.40 9.53 -6.60
N THR A 294 1.14 10.84 -6.62
CA THR A 294 -0.20 11.44 -6.64
C THR A 294 -0.58 11.89 -8.03
N GLU A 295 0.37 12.29 -8.88
CA GLU A 295 0.14 12.75 -10.26
C GLU A 295 -0.68 11.78 -11.12
N LYS A 296 -0.56 10.48 -10.86
CA LYS A 296 -1.36 9.46 -11.57
C LYS A 296 -2.87 9.70 -11.47
N TYR A 297 -3.33 10.36 -10.41
CA TYR A 297 -4.75 10.66 -10.22
C TYR A 297 -5.27 11.72 -11.18
N LEU A 298 -4.43 12.63 -11.68
CA LEU A 298 -4.78 13.54 -12.76
C LEU A 298 -5.26 12.76 -13.99
N ARG A 299 -4.52 11.71 -14.36
CA ARG A 299 -4.86 10.87 -15.53
C ARG A 299 -6.05 9.95 -15.30
N LEU A 300 -6.35 9.63 -14.04
CA LEU A 300 -7.46 8.74 -13.66
C LEU A 300 -8.77 9.48 -13.44
N THR A 301 -8.73 10.81 -13.28
CA THR A 301 -9.91 11.66 -13.07
C THR A 301 -10.50 12.05 -14.43
N LYS A 302 -11.21 11.10 -15.05
CA LYS A 302 -11.74 11.26 -16.42
C LYS A 302 -12.81 12.34 -16.56
N GLU A 303 -13.55 12.60 -15.49
CA GLU A 303 -14.68 13.57 -15.48
C GLU A 303 -14.21 15.02 -15.71
N HIS A 304 -12.94 15.32 -15.42
CA HIS A 304 -12.34 16.64 -15.54
C HIS A 304 -11.09 16.65 -16.44
N TYR A 305 -11.05 15.72 -17.40
CA TYR A 305 -9.85 15.55 -18.24
C TYR A 305 -9.50 16.82 -19.01
N ASP A 306 -10.51 17.51 -19.58
CA ASP A 306 -10.29 18.71 -20.38
C ASP A 306 -9.80 19.89 -19.53
N GLU A 307 -10.31 20.05 -18.29
CA GLU A 307 -9.84 21.07 -17.36
C GLU A 307 -8.39 20.80 -16.90
N ILE A 308 -8.04 19.52 -16.66
CA ILE A 308 -6.70 19.11 -16.29
C ILE A 308 -5.70 19.38 -17.43
N VAL A 309 -6.07 19.07 -18.67
CA VAL A 309 -5.26 19.33 -19.86
C VAL A 309 -5.06 20.82 -20.07
N ASN A 310 -6.14 21.61 -19.96
CA ASN A 310 -6.08 23.06 -20.12
C ASN A 310 -5.22 23.73 -19.06
N ALA A 311 -5.31 23.29 -17.79
CA ALA A 311 -4.45 23.78 -16.72
C ALA A 311 -2.96 23.45 -16.98
N GLY A 312 -2.67 22.27 -17.51
CA GLY A 312 -1.32 21.87 -17.92
C GLY A 312 -0.77 22.72 -19.07
N HIS A 313 -1.57 23.03 -20.08
CA HIS A 313 -1.20 23.93 -21.16
C HIS A 313 -0.91 25.35 -20.66
N TYR A 314 -1.74 25.86 -19.78
CA TYR A 314 -1.57 27.20 -19.22
C TYR A 314 -0.25 27.34 -18.43
N ILE A 315 0.11 26.34 -17.65
CA ILE A 315 1.40 26.31 -16.91
C ILE A 315 2.57 26.23 -17.88
N TYR A 316 2.45 25.40 -18.92
CA TYR A 316 3.48 25.24 -19.93
C TYR A 316 3.71 26.53 -20.73
N GLU A 317 2.65 27.19 -21.19
CA GLU A 317 2.73 28.47 -21.90
C GLU A 317 3.30 29.60 -21.04
N LYS A 318 2.90 29.70 -19.77
CA LYS A 318 3.47 30.70 -18.84
C LYS A 318 4.88 30.38 -18.37
N GLY A 319 5.22 29.09 -18.22
CA GLY A 319 6.58 28.66 -17.83
C GLY A 319 7.61 28.80 -18.94
N LEU A 320 7.16 28.89 -20.20
CA LEU A 320 8.02 29.16 -21.39
C LEU A 320 7.84 30.63 -21.88
N GLY A 321 7.02 31.42 -21.18
CA GLY A 321 6.69 32.78 -21.57
C GLY A 321 7.83 33.76 -21.33
N ASN A 322 8.43 34.16 -22.44
CA ASN A 322 9.01 35.48 -22.69
C ASN A 322 10.21 35.92 -21.85
N ASP A 323 11.35 35.33 -22.16
CA ASP A 323 12.67 36.04 -22.07
C ASP A 323 12.95 36.95 -23.30
N ASP A 324 11.97 37.29 -24.12
CA ASP A 324 12.14 38.07 -25.36
C ASP A 324 11.56 39.50 -25.31
N GLU A 325 11.48 40.11 -24.11
CA GLU A 325 11.25 41.57 -24.05
C GLU A 325 12.19 42.24 -23.04
N GLU A 326 13.49 42.30 -23.37
CA GLU A 326 14.42 43.35 -22.89
C GLU A 326 15.64 43.44 -23.76
N LYS A 327 15.44 43.95 -24.99
CA LYS A 327 16.51 44.66 -25.74
C LYS A 327 15.83 45.66 -26.63
N ASP A 328 15.67 46.84 -26.11
CA ASP A 328 15.73 48.11 -26.79
C ASP A 328 15.33 49.22 -25.81
N ILE A 329 16.32 49.80 -25.13
CA ILE A 329 16.56 51.27 -24.99
C ILE A 329 17.94 51.42 -24.34
#